data_5defca6dbd821a7ac060cfefac68ba05
#
_entry.id   5defca6dbd821a7ac060cfefac68ba05
#
_cell.length_a   1.000
_cell.length_b   1.000
_cell.length_c   1.000
_cell.angle_alpha   90.00
_cell.angle_beta   90.00
_cell.angle_gamma   90.00
#
_symmetry.space_group_name_H-M   'P 1'
#
loop_
_entity.id
_entity.type
_entity.pdbx_description
1 polymer ?
#
loop_
_entity_poly.entity_id
_entity_poly.type
_entity_poly.pdbx_seq_one_letter_code
_entity_poly.pdbx_strand_id
1 'polypeptide(L)'
;MVSGGNASSLPLVGGKPEPTIKELSSPGRRASKFPKLDVPEVKINHESLKKEKARLPEVSEHDLVMHYSRLAHRNFAVDLGFYPLGSCTMKYNPRFADSIASDSRFANMHPSMPEEFTQGCLKVYYEIGNYLCEITGMDDASFQPPAGASGELTGLLIIKKYLEVNNMNHKTEIIVPDSAHGTNPASARMAGFTVVEVETDSRGMVNIEKLKEIVNENTAGLMLTNPNTGGLFEEEILTISQ
;
A
#
# COMPACT_ATOMS: atom_id res chain seq x y z
N MET A 1 -11.44 21.11 -16.16
CA MET A 1 -12.22 21.25 -14.91
C MET A 1 -13.23 20.13 -14.88
N VAL A 2 -12.95 19.06 -14.18
CA VAL A 2 -13.93 18.01 -13.88
C VAL A 2 -14.70 18.53 -12.68
N SER A 3 -15.98 18.83 -12.88
CA SER A 3 -16.87 19.27 -11.80
C SER A 3 -16.85 18.22 -10.70
N GLY A 4 -16.35 18.60 -9.53
CA GLY A 4 -16.37 17.76 -8.34
C GLY A 4 -17.79 17.34 -8.04
N GLY A 5 -18.11 16.08 -8.30
CA GLY A 5 -19.34 15.48 -7.84
C GLY A 5 -19.40 15.60 -6.33
N ASN A 6 -20.39 16.31 -5.84
CA ASN A 6 -20.65 16.52 -4.43
C ASN A 6 -20.70 15.17 -3.70
N ALA A 7 -19.75 14.88 -2.85
CA ALA A 7 -19.74 13.70 -1.98
C ALA A 7 -20.97 13.64 -1.02
N SER A 8 -21.81 14.67 -1.06
CA SER A 8 -23.06 14.77 -0.29
C SER A 8 -24.28 14.12 -0.93
N SER A 9 -24.17 13.54 -2.14
CA SER A 9 -25.29 12.88 -2.82
C SER A 9 -25.28 11.36 -2.73
N LEU A 10 -24.78 10.80 -1.63
CA LEU A 10 -24.93 9.37 -1.37
C LEU A 10 -26.42 9.03 -1.29
N PRO A 11 -26.89 7.98 -1.98
CA PRO A 11 -28.29 7.62 -1.94
C PRO A 11 -28.70 7.33 -0.49
N LEU A 12 -29.56 8.19 0.03
CA LEU A 12 -30.13 8.03 1.36
C LEU A 12 -31.20 6.93 1.26
N VAL A 13 -31.21 5.98 2.16
CA VAL A 13 -32.32 5.04 2.28
C VAL A 13 -33.50 5.81 2.86
N GLY A 14 -34.52 6.11 2.02
CA GLY A 14 -35.64 6.94 2.45
C GLY A 14 -35.26 8.36 2.88
N GLY A 15 -34.19 8.96 2.29
CA GLY A 15 -33.72 10.32 2.63
C GLY A 15 -32.94 10.44 3.94
N LYS A 16 -32.63 9.34 4.63
CA LYS A 16 -31.87 9.30 5.90
C LYS A 16 -30.52 8.62 5.74
N PRO A 17 -29.52 8.97 6.57
CA PRO A 17 -28.28 8.23 6.63
C PRO A 17 -28.51 6.74 6.91
N GLU A 18 -27.63 5.87 6.40
CA GLU A 18 -27.67 4.45 6.75
C GLU A 18 -27.50 4.32 8.28
N PRO A 19 -28.42 3.64 8.98
CA PRO A 19 -28.28 3.45 10.41
C PRO A 19 -27.08 2.57 10.72
N THR A 20 -26.47 2.75 11.88
CA THR A 20 -25.40 1.87 12.35
C THR A 20 -25.95 0.46 12.62
N ILE A 21 -25.07 -0.54 12.56
CA ILE A 21 -25.46 -1.93 12.89
C ILE A 21 -26.01 -2.07 14.31
N LYS A 22 -25.62 -1.18 15.24
CA LYS A 22 -26.15 -1.13 16.61
C LYS A 22 -27.59 -0.61 16.65
N GLU A 23 -27.91 0.37 15.83
CA GLU A 23 -29.29 0.90 15.71
C GLU A 23 -30.24 -0.10 15.06
N LEU A 24 -29.71 -1.01 14.22
CA LEU A 24 -30.47 -2.10 13.62
C LEU A 24 -30.68 -3.29 14.59
N SER A 25 -29.99 -3.30 15.73
CA SER A 25 -30.04 -4.39 16.70
C SER A 25 -31.42 -4.52 17.31
N SER A 26 -31.90 -5.76 17.37
CA SER A 26 -33.16 -6.11 18.02
C SER A 26 -32.95 -7.41 18.81
N PRO A 27 -33.31 -7.42 20.12
CA PRO A 27 -33.08 -8.57 20.99
C PRO A 27 -33.59 -9.91 20.42
N GLY A 28 -32.76 -10.94 20.52
CA GLY A 28 -33.10 -12.31 20.10
C GLY A 28 -32.78 -12.60 18.61
N ARG A 29 -32.39 -11.60 17.80
CA ARG A 29 -31.97 -11.84 16.41
C ARG A 29 -30.55 -12.38 16.35
N ARG A 30 -30.27 -13.24 15.36
CA ARG A 30 -28.97 -13.84 15.13
C ARG A 30 -28.68 -13.91 13.64
N ALA A 31 -27.48 -13.48 13.24
CA ALA A 31 -26.99 -13.53 11.84
C ALA A 31 -26.34 -14.89 11.51
N SER A 32 -25.75 -15.55 12.50
CA SER A 32 -25.10 -16.84 12.32
C SER A 32 -25.18 -17.70 13.56
N LYS A 33 -24.95 -19.00 13.40
CA LYS A 33 -24.71 -19.93 14.50
C LYS A 33 -23.24 -20.32 14.49
N PHE A 34 -22.58 -20.15 15.63
CA PHE A 34 -21.24 -20.71 15.77
C PHE A 34 -21.31 -22.26 15.72
N PRO A 35 -20.36 -22.93 15.08
CA PRO A 35 -20.24 -24.37 15.17
C PRO A 35 -20.04 -24.78 16.64
N LYS A 36 -20.33 -26.03 16.94
CA LYS A 36 -19.97 -26.58 18.26
C LYS A 36 -18.45 -26.59 18.38
N LEU A 37 -17.95 -26.37 19.61
CA LEU A 37 -16.54 -26.55 19.89
C LEU A 37 -16.13 -28.00 19.56
N ASP A 38 -15.04 -28.14 18.84
CA ASP A 38 -14.39 -29.40 18.51
C ASP A 38 -13.24 -29.76 19.47
N VAL A 39 -13.11 -28.93 20.53
CA VAL A 39 -12.18 -29.11 21.64
C VAL A 39 -12.91 -29.24 22.97
N PRO A 40 -12.30 -29.88 23.97
CA PRO A 40 -12.91 -30.00 25.32
C PRO A 40 -13.14 -28.61 25.93
N GLU A 41 -14.28 -28.41 26.56
CA GLU A 41 -14.55 -27.20 27.33
C GLU A 41 -13.64 -27.13 28.55
N VAL A 42 -12.83 -26.07 28.63
CA VAL A 42 -12.00 -25.77 29.78
C VAL A 42 -12.76 -24.80 30.70
N LYS A 43 -12.88 -25.13 31.97
CA LYS A 43 -13.44 -24.20 32.97
C LYS A 43 -12.46 -23.06 33.19
N ILE A 44 -12.84 -21.87 32.75
CA ILE A 44 -12.10 -20.64 33.00
C ILE A 44 -12.43 -20.11 34.39
N ASN A 45 -11.45 -19.64 35.15
CA ASN A 45 -11.64 -19.02 36.44
C ASN A 45 -12.63 -17.85 36.33
N HIS A 46 -13.65 -17.80 37.19
CA HIS A 46 -14.67 -16.75 37.22
C HIS A 46 -14.08 -15.33 37.32
N GLU A 47 -12.96 -15.16 37.98
CA GLU A 47 -12.27 -13.86 38.10
C GLU A 47 -11.72 -13.35 36.77
N SER A 48 -11.42 -14.24 35.81
CA SER A 48 -10.93 -13.91 34.47
C SER A 48 -12.05 -13.66 33.46
N LEU A 49 -13.31 -13.91 33.86
CA LEU A 49 -14.46 -13.69 32.98
C LEU A 49 -14.98 -12.26 33.08
N LYS A 50 -15.44 -11.73 31.98
CA LYS A 50 -16.17 -10.44 31.99
C LYS A 50 -17.42 -10.59 32.84
N LYS A 51 -17.66 -9.63 33.77
CA LYS A 51 -18.87 -9.58 34.61
C LYS A 51 -20.13 -9.34 33.79
N GLU A 52 -20.05 -8.65 32.67
CA GLU A 52 -21.17 -8.38 31.77
C GLU A 52 -20.92 -8.98 30.39
N LYS A 53 -21.98 -9.45 29.74
CA LYS A 53 -21.93 -9.89 28.35
C LYS A 53 -21.52 -8.73 27.45
N ALA A 54 -20.73 -9.03 26.43
CA ALA A 54 -20.42 -8.04 25.40
C ALA A 54 -21.72 -7.57 24.71
N ARG A 55 -21.89 -6.25 24.59
CA ARG A 55 -23.05 -5.64 23.92
C ARG A 55 -22.86 -5.69 22.41
N LEU A 56 -22.93 -6.90 21.85
CA LEU A 56 -22.86 -7.12 20.41
C LEU A 56 -24.23 -6.83 19.77
N PRO A 57 -24.26 -6.31 18.54
CA PRO A 57 -25.51 -6.14 17.81
C PRO A 57 -26.20 -7.49 17.56
N GLU A 58 -27.50 -7.55 17.85
CA GLU A 58 -28.36 -8.70 17.57
C GLU A 58 -29.17 -8.38 16.31
N VAL A 59 -28.72 -8.88 15.15
CA VAL A 59 -29.33 -8.63 13.84
C VAL A 59 -29.57 -9.95 13.10
N SER A 60 -30.51 -9.97 12.16
CA SER A 60 -30.67 -11.11 11.28
C SER A 60 -29.56 -11.15 10.22
N GLU A 61 -29.32 -12.32 9.63
CA GLU A 61 -28.40 -12.44 8.48
C GLU A 61 -28.79 -11.51 7.34
N HIS A 62 -30.08 -11.43 7.03
CA HIS A 62 -30.58 -10.53 5.99
C HIS A 62 -30.23 -9.07 6.28
N ASP A 63 -30.52 -8.58 7.50
CA ASP A 63 -30.21 -7.19 7.87
C ASP A 63 -28.72 -6.91 7.81
N LEU A 64 -27.90 -7.88 8.27
CA LEU A 64 -26.43 -7.81 8.24
C LEU A 64 -25.90 -7.67 6.82
N VAL A 65 -26.31 -8.57 5.94
CA VAL A 65 -25.88 -8.57 4.51
C VAL A 65 -26.33 -7.30 3.81
N MET A 66 -27.59 -6.90 3.96
CA MET A 66 -28.13 -5.70 3.35
C MET A 66 -27.43 -4.43 3.83
N HIS A 67 -27.14 -4.32 5.14
CA HIS A 67 -26.43 -3.19 5.72
C HIS A 67 -25.03 -3.04 5.10
N TYR A 68 -24.21 -4.09 5.16
CA TYR A 68 -22.85 -4.03 4.64
C TYR A 68 -22.79 -3.93 3.10
N SER A 69 -23.74 -4.52 2.38
CA SER A 69 -23.84 -4.34 0.93
C SER A 69 -24.11 -2.88 0.57
N ARG A 70 -25.04 -2.21 1.28
CA ARG A 70 -25.28 -0.79 1.07
C ARG A 70 -24.08 0.09 1.40
N LEU A 71 -23.35 -0.22 2.48
CA LEU A 71 -22.11 0.48 2.80
C LEU A 71 -21.01 0.24 1.76
N ALA A 72 -20.87 -1.00 1.28
CA ALA A 72 -19.90 -1.34 0.25
C ALA A 72 -20.15 -0.57 -1.05
N HIS A 73 -21.40 -0.42 -1.47
CA HIS A 73 -21.78 0.37 -2.66
C HIS A 73 -21.47 1.87 -2.52
N ARG A 74 -21.22 2.37 -1.32
CA ARG A 74 -20.84 3.77 -1.06
C ARG A 74 -19.33 3.98 -1.09
N ASN A 75 -18.55 2.91 -1.15
CA ASN A 75 -17.10 2.98 -1.23
C ASN A 75 -16.62 2.87 -2.67
N PHE A 76 -15.43 3.40 -2.91
CA PHE A 76 -14.73 3.12 -4.14
C PHE A 76 -14.29 1.66 -4.18
N ALA A 77 -14.46 1.03 -5.33
CA ALA A 77 -13.94 -0.30 -5.59
C ALA A 77 -13.36 -0.34 -7.01
N VAL A 78 -12.18 -0.95 -7.13
CA VAL A 78 -11.46 -1.06 -8.41
C VAL A 78 -12.28 -1.82 -9.49
N ASP A 79 -13.20 -2.68 -9.05
CA ASP A 79 -14.11 -3.40 -9.94
C ASP A 79 -15.32 -2.58 -10.41
N LEU A 80 -15.61 -1.46 -9.76
CA LEU A 80 -16.78 -0.62 -10.03
C LEU A 80 -16.42 0.66 -10.79
N GLY A 81 -15.16 1.05 -10.78
CA GLY A 81 -14.74 2.28 -11.44
C GLY A 81 -13.28 2.63 -11.18
N PHE A 82 -12.90 3.80 -11.68
CA PHE A 82 -11.55 4.31 -11.49
C PHE A 82 -11.28 4.63 -10.01
N TYR A 83 -10.22 4.05 -9.47
CA TYR A 83 -9.81 4.28 -8.09
C TYR A 83 -8.77 5.40 -8.03
N PRO A 84 -8.98 6.46 -7.23
CA PRO A 84 -8.19 7.69 -7.31
C PRO A 84 -6.84 7.62 -6.56
N LEU A 85 -6.44 6.47 -6.01
CA LEU A 85 -5.17 6.30 -5.28
C LEU A 85 -4.12 5.57 -6.11
N GLY A 86 -2.91 6.10 -6.16
CA GLY A 86 -1.81 5.59 -6.95
C GLY A 86 -0.74 4.81 -6.19
N SER A 87 -0.46 5.20 -4.94
CA SER A 87 0.71 4.74 -4.18
C SER A 87 0.56 3.38 -3.48
N CYS A 88 -0.53 2.66 -3.69
CA CYS A 88 -0.78 1.36 -3.06
C CYS A 88 -1.27 0.34 -4.10
N THR A 89 -1.51 -0.91 -3.67
CA THR A 89 -2.00 -2.01 -4.52
C THR A 89 -3.46 -1.84 -4.98
N MET A 90 -3.92 -0.61 -5.22
CA MET A 90 -5.30 -0.31 -5.61
C MET A 90 -5.52 -0.33 -7.13
N LYS A 91 -4.72 -1.10 -7.88
CA LYS A 91 -4.91 -1.30 -9.32
C LYS A 91 -5.78 -2.52 -9.56
N TYR A 92 -6.50 -2.52 -10.67
CA TYR A 92 -7.25 -3.71 -11.08
C TYR A 92 -6.28 -4.89 -11.25
N ASN A 93 -6.60 -5.98 -10.57
CA ASN A 93 -5.88 -7.25 -10.73
C ASN A 93 -6.81 -8.25 -11.43
N PRO A 94 -6.38 -8.90 -12.53
CA PRO A 94 -7.21 -9.87 -13.21
C PRO A 94 -7.64 -11.01 -12.27
N ARG A 95 -8.93 -11.36 -12.28
CA ARG A 95 -9.50 -12.37 -11.38
C ARG A 95 -8.80 -13.74 -11.49
N PHE A 96 -8.34 -14.09 -12.68
CA PHE A 96 -7.60 -15.35 -12.86
C PHE A 96 -6.24 -15.33 -12.11
N ALA A 97 -5.58 -14.16 -12.01
CA ALA A 97 -4.33 -14.05 -11.28
C ALA A 97 -4.53 -14.27 -9.77
N ASP A 98 -5.61 -13.71 -9.19
CA ASP A 98 -5.99 -13.98 -7.81
C ASP A 98 -6.30 -15.46 -7.56
N SER A 99 -7.00 -16.10 -8.51
CA SER A 99 -7.32 -17.53 -8.44
C SER A 99 -6.07 -18.40 -8.45
N ILE A 100 -5.09 -18.09 -9.31
CA ILE A 100 -3.81 -18.80 -9.37
C ILE A 100 -3.00 -18.57 -8.09
N ALA A 101 -2.90 -17.32 -7.63
CA ALA A 101 -2.16 -16.98 -6.41
C ALA A 101 -2.74 -17.64 -5.15
N SER A 102 -4.06 -17.89 -5.13
CA SER A 102 -4.76 -18.57 -4.04
C SER A 102 -4.69 -20.09 -4.12
N ASP A 103 -4.15 -20.66 -5.19
CA ASP A 103 -3.98 -22.12 -5.32
C ASP A 103 -3.06 -22.65 -4.21
N SER A 104 -3.48 -23.71 -3.54
CA SER A 104 -2.75 -24.27 -2.39
C SER A 104 -1.30 -24.68 -2.72
N ARG A 105 -1.02 -24.99 -3.97
CA ARG A 105 0.32 -25.32 -4.46
C ARG A 105 1.30 -24.14 -4.37
N PHE A 106 0.79 -22.90 -4.39
CA PHE A 106 1.56 -21.69 -4.18
C PHE A 106 1.34 -21.11 -2.76
N ALA A 107 0.07 -20.96 -2.35
CA ALA A 107 -0.30 -20.28 -1.13
C ALA A 107 0.15 -21.02 0.15
N ASN A 108 0.24 -22.33 0.14
CA ASN A 108 0.63 -23.16 1.30
C ASN A 108 2.12 -23.48 1.34
N MET A 109 2.93 -22.88 0.50
CA MET A 109 4.37 -23.13 0.47
C MET A 109 5.05 -22.40 1.66
N HIS A 110 5.76 -23.17 2.49
CA HIS A 110 6.48 -22.59 3.62
C HIS A 110 7.85 -22.04 3.17
N PRO A 111 8.28 -20.86 3.65
CA PRO A 111 9.58 -20.27 3.26
C PRO A 111 10.80 -21.13 3.54
N SER A 112 10.73 -22.03 4.54
CA SER A 112 11.82 -22.97 4.90
C SER A 112 11.67 -24.35 4.23
N MET A 113 10.82 -24.49 3.21
CA MET A 113 10.71 -25.73 2.46
C MET A 113 12.01 -26.00 1.72
N PRO A 114 12.47 -27.27 1.62
CA PRO A 114 13.65 -27.62 0.83
C PRO A 114 13.53 -27.14 -0.62
N GLU A 115 14.65 -26.68 -1.16
CA GLU A 115 14.72 -25.99 -2.46
C GLU A 115 14.18 -26.86 -3.61
N GLU A 116 14.40 -28.17 -3.58
CA GLU A 116 13.90 -29.11 -4.57
C GLU A 116 12.37 -29.13 -4.71
N PHE A 117 11.63 -28.70 -3.67
CA PHE A 117 10.17 -28.62 -3.70
C PHE A 117 9.64 -27.22 -4.08
N THR A 118 10.52 -26.24 -4.23
CA THR A 118 10.12 -24.83 -4.47
C THR A 118 10.49 -24.32 -5.86
N GLN A 119 10.99 -25.18 -6.73
CA GLN A 119 11.53 -24.81 -8.05
C GLN A 119 10.55 -24.03 -8.93
N GLY A 120 9.25 -24.33 -8.86
CA GLY A 120 8.23 -23.57 -9.58
C GLY A 120 8.10 -22.13 -9.12
N CYS A 121 8.15 -21.88 -7.81
CA CYS A 121 8.13 -20.53 -7.27
C CYS A 121 9.43 -19.77 -7.57
N LEU A 122 10.57 -20.42 -7.45
CA LEU A 122 11.86 -19.83 -7.81
C LEU A 122 11.91 -19.43 -9.28
N LYS A 123 11.32 -20.23 -10.16
CA LYS A 123 11.20 -19.89 -11.58
C LYS A 123 10.32 -18.64 -11.80
N VAL A 124 9.21 -18.52 -11.08
CA VAL A 124 8.37 -17.31 -11.15
C VAL A 124 9.18 -16.07 -10.75
N TYR A 125 9.94 -16.12 -9.65
CA TYR A 125 10.80 -15.01 -9.23
C TYR A 125 11.86 -14.68 -10.26
N TYR A 126 12.52 -15.69 -10.81
CA TYR A 126 13.55 -15.49 -11.84
C TYR A 126 13.00 -14.84 -13.10
N GLU A 127 11.88 -15.35 -13.63
CA GLU A 127 11.28 -14.80 -14.85
C GLU A 127 10.76 -13.38 -14.66
N ILE A 128 10.06 -13.11 -13.54
CA ILE A 128 9.57 -11.73 -13.28
C ILE A 128 10.71 -10.75 -13.02
N GLY A 129 11.81 -11.20 -12.41
CA GLY A 129 13.03 -10.42 -12.26
C GLY A 129 13.58 -9.98 -13.62
N ASN A 130 13.72 -10.90 -14.54
CA ASN A 130 14.18 -10.59 -15.91
C ASN A 130 13.25 -9.62 -16.63
N TYR A 131 11.91 -9.79 -16.51
CA TYR A 131 10.95 -8.84 -17.11
C TYR A 131 11.07 -7.44 -16.51
N LEU A 132 11.24 -7.36 -15.20
CA LEU A 132 11.41 -6.07 -14.53
C LEU A 132 12.71 -5.39 -14.93
N CYS A 133 13.82 -6.11 -15.01
CA CYS A 133 15.10 -5.58 -15.47
C CYS A 133 14.99 -5.04 -16.89
N GLU A 134 14.35 -5.77 -17.81
CA GLU A 134 14.13 -5.32 -19.19
C GLU A 134 13.27 -4.05 -19.27
N ILE A 135 12.18 -3.98 -18.47
CA ILE A 135 11.26 -2.82 -18.49
C ILE A 135 11.91 -1.57 -17.87
N THR A 136 12.71 -1.73 -16.82
CA THR A 136 13.27 -0.63 -16.05
C THR A 136 14.68 -0.23 -16.48
N GLY A 137 15.36 -1.06 -17.27
CA GLY A 137 16.77 -0.87 -17.61
C GLY A 137 17.73 -1.11 -16.45
N MET A 138 17.30 -1.84 -15.41
CA MET A 138 18.10 -2.21 -14.25
C MET A 138 18.78 -3.57 -14.46
N ASP A 139 19.90 -3.79 -13.75
CA ASP A 139 20.69 -5.03 -13.88
C ASP A 139 20.11 -6.18 -13.09
N ASP A 140 19.41 -5.90 -11.98
CA ASP A 140 18.84 -6.92 -11.10
C ASP A 140 17.63 -6.41 -10.33
N ALA A 141 16.85 -7.34 -9.77
CA ALA A 141 15.65 -7.06 -8.99
C ALA A 141 15.60 -7.90 -7.70
N SER A 142 15.21 -7.28 -6.59
CA SER A 142 14.99 -7.96 -5.31
C SER A 142 13.51 -7.98 -4.95
N PHE A 143 13.01 -9.14 -4.54
CA PHE A 143 11.64 -9.34 -4.06
C PHE A 143 11.54 -9.47 -2.53
N GLN A 144 12.60 -9.13 -1.80
CA GLN A 144 12.63 -9.19 -0.33
C GLN A 144 11.74 -8.13 0.34
N PRO A 145 11.63 -6.88 -0.16
CA PRO A 145 10.78 -5.88 0.46
C PRO A 145 9.30 -6.28 0.40
N PRO A 146 8.57 -6.29 1.53
CA PRO A 146 7.17 -6.74 1.56
C PRO A 146 6.17 -5.70 1.03
N ALA A 147 6.59 -4.44 0.87
CA ALA A 147 5.73 -3.34 0.42
C ALA A 147 6.54 -2.17 -0.15
N GLY A 148 5.88 -1.18 -0.75
CA GLY A 148 6.49 -0.02 -1.39
C GLY A 148 7.44 0.76 -0.48
N ALA A 149 7.01 1.12 0.72
CA ALA A 149 7.86 1.85 1.68
C ALA A 149 9.13 1.07 2.06
N SER A 150 9.03 -0.26 2.20
CA SER A 150 10.20 -1.12 2.44
C SER A 150 11.10 -1.20 1.21
N GLY A 151 10.53 -1.12 0.00
CA GLY A 151 11.27 -1.03 -1.25
C GLY A 151 12.07 0.27 -1.36
N GLU A 152 11.45 1.40 -1.02
CA GLU A 152 12.12 2.70 -0.96
C GLU A 152 13.31 2.67 0.00
N LEU A 153 13.09 2.19 1.23
CA LEU A 153 14.16 2.06 2.23
C LEU A 153 15.27 1.13 1.74
N THR A 154 14.94 0.00 1.13
CA THR A 154 15.93 -0.95 0.60
C THR A 154 16.78 -0.29 -0.50
N GLY A 155 16.16 0.43 -1.43
CA GLY A 155 16.88 1.18 -2.46
C GLY A 155 17.85 2.19 -1.87
N LEU A 156 17.42 2.95 -0.87
CA LEU A 156 18.27 3.93 -0.18
C LEU A 156 19.42 3.26 0.60
N LEU A 157 19.20 2.11 1.20
CA LEU A 157 20.25 1.34 1.87
C LEU A 157 21.28 0.79 0.86
N ILE A 158 20.84 0.37 -0.34
CA ILE A 158 21.72 -0.02 -1.44
C ILE A 158 22.56 1.17 -1.90
N ILE A 159 21.96 2.34 -2.12
CA ILE A 159 22.65 3.58 -2.46
C ILE A 159 23.71 3.90 -1.38
N LYS A 160 23.32 3.85 -0.12
CA LYS A 160 24.25 4.10 0.98
C LYS A 160 25.43 3.15 0.97
N LYS A 161 25.16 1.86 0.76
CA LYS A 161 26.22 0.84 0.69
C LYS A 161 27.14 1.05 -0.51
N TYR A 162 26.57 1.42 -1.66
CA TYR A 162 27.36 1.78 -2.83
C TYR A 162 28.30 2.97 -2.57
N LEU A 163 27.80 4.03 -1.92
CA LEU A 163 28.61 5.20 -1.55
C LEU A 163 29.75 4.83 -0.59
N GLU A 164 29.46 3.99 0.41
CA GLU A 164 30.48 3.49 1.35
C GLU A 164 31.61 2.74 0.63
N VAL A 165 31.25 1.77 -0.23
CA VAL A 165 32.23 0.92 -0.94
C VAL A 165 33.09 1.73 -1.90
N ASN A 166 32.53 2.81 -2.45
CA ASN A 166 33.26 3.70 -3.38
C ASN A 166 33.94 4.90 -2.70
N ASN A 167 34.03 4.90 -1.36
CA ASN A 167 34.65 5.98 -0.58
C ASN A 167 33.99 7.36 -0.77
N MET A 168 32.68 7.40 -1.04
CA MET A 168 31.88 8.60 -1.22
C MET A 168 31.02 8.94 0.00
N ASN A 169 31.55 8.69 1.22
CA ASN A 169 30.81 8.86 2.49
C ASN A 169 30.41 10.33 2.77
N HIS A 170 31.00 11.29 2.08
CA HIS A 170 30.62 12.70 2.13
C HIS A 170 29.25 12.98 1.54
N LYS A 171 28.75 12.11 0.64
CA LYS A 171 27.43 12.24 0.02
C LYS A 171 26.34 11.76 0.99
N THR A 172 25.77 12.71 1.70
CA THR A 172 24.85 12.43 2.81
C THR A 172 23.45 13.01 2.59
N GLU A 173 23.21 13.67 1.46
CA GLU A 173 21.97 14.38 1.18
C GLU A 173 21.14 13.68 0.12
N ILE A 174 19.84 13.50 0.41
CA ILE A 174 18.82 13.08 -0.56
C ILE A 174 17.88 14.26 -0.81
N ILE A 175 17.79 14.69 -2.04
CA ILE A 175 16.85 15.72 -2.46
C ILE A 175 15.47 15.07 -2.66
N VAL A 176 14.42 15.73 -2.14
CA VAL A 176 13.03 15.25 -2.23
C VAL A 176 12.12 16.43 -2.57
N PRO A 177 11.26 16.34 -3.60
CA PRO A 177 10.27 17.38 -3.86
C PRO A 177 9.30 17.60 -2.69
N ASP A 178 8.87 18.83 -2.46
CA ASP A 178 7.88 19.22 -1.45
C ASP A 178 6.51 18.54 -1.67
N SER A 179 6.21 18.19 -2.92
CA SER A 179 5.01 17.44 -3.32
C SER A 179 5.11 15.92 -3.12
N ALA A 180 6.25 15.43 -2.65
CA ALA A 180 6.48 13.99 -2.50
C ALA A 180 5.60 13.36 -1.42
N HIS A 181 5.31 12.08 -1.57
CA HIS A 181 4.65 11.30 -0.53
C HIS A 181 5.50 11.27 0.75
N GLY A 182 4.86 11.34 1.91
CA GLY A 182 5.56 11.42 3.21
C GLY A 182 6.50 10.26 3.51
N THR A 183 6.35 9.09 2.86
CA THR A 183 7.30 7.97 2.97
C THR A 183 8.65 8.27 2.36
N ASN A 184 8.74 9.12 1.34
CA ASN A 184 10.00 9.43 0.68
C ASN A 184 11.01 10.08 1.65
N PRO A 185 10.70 11.24 2.28
CA PRO A 185 11.61 11.81 3.27
C PRO A 185 11.80 10.93 4.52
N ALA A 186 10.78 10.16 4.91
CA ALA A 186 10.89 9.24 6.05
C ALA A 186 11.90 8.12 5.76
N SER A 187 11.82 7.48 4.62
CA SER A 187 12.75 6.42 4.20
C SER A 187 14.18 6.94 4.07
N ALA A 188 14.37 8.16 3.53
CA ALA A 188 15.70 8.78 3.45
C ALA A 188 16.30 9.00 4.84
N ARG A 189 15.54 9.55 5.80
CA ARG A 189 16.00 9.72 7.18
C ARG A 189 16.28 8.38 7.87
N MET A 190 15.45 7.37 7.67
CA MET A 190 15.66 6.03 8.23
C MET A 190 16.94 5.37 7.70
N ALA A 191 17.29 5.60 6.43
CA ALA A 191 18.56 5.16 5.86
C ALA A 191 19.77 5.98 6.36
N GLY A 192 19.53 7.07 7.09
CA GLY A 192 20.56 7.92 7.68
C GLY A 192 21.05 9.03 6.76
N PHE A 193 20.26 9.43 5.78
CA PHE A 193 20.51 10.61 4.95
C PHE A 193 19.85 11.87 5.52
N THR A 194 20.43 13.01 5.22
CA THR A 194 19.78 14.32 5.39
C THR A 194 18.85 14.57 4.20
N VAL A 195 17.63 14.99 4.50
CA VAL A 195 16.67 15.35 3.45
C VAL A 195 16.80 16.82 3.13
N VAL A 196 17.00 17.13 1.86
CA VAL A 196 16.97 18.48 1.29
C VAL A 196 15.73 18.59 0.44
N GLU A 197 14.84 19.53 0.76
CA GLU A 197 13.59 19.71 0.05
C GLU A 197 13.79 20.63 -1.16
N VAL A 198 13.20 20.28 -2.31
CA VAL A 198 13.11 21.14 -3.49
C VAL A 198 11.66 21.55 -3.72
N GLU A 199 11.44 22.84 -3.93
CA GLU A 199 10.12 23.41 -4.18
C GLU A 199 9.59 22.97 -5.55
N THR A 200 8.27 22.80 -5.66
CA THR A 200 7.59 22.67 -6.96
C THR A 200 7.33 24.05 -7.58
N ASP A 201 7.23 24.08 -8.89
CA ASP A 201 6.87 25.28 -9.65
C ASP A 201 5.33 25.51 -9.65
N SER A 202 4.89 26.59 -10.27
CA SER A 202 3.47 26.96 -10.37
C SER A 202 2.61 25.95 -11.15
N ARG A 203 3.23 25.02 -11.87
CA ARG A 203 2.57 23.91 -12.60
C ARG A 203 2.50 22.63 -11.75
N GLY A 204 3.15 22.62 -10.58
CA GLY A 204 3.21 21.47 -9.69
C GLY A 204 4.28 20.44 -10.04
N MET A 205 5.29 20.85 -10.82
CA MET A 205 6.46 20.04 -11.19
C MET A 205 7.71 20.54 -10.44
N VAL A 206 8.78 19.76 -10.44
CA VAL A 206 10.04 20.16 -9.79
C VAL A 206 10.55 21.47 -10.39
N ASN A 207 10.86 22.44 -9.53
CA ASN A 207 11.48 23.68 -9.96
C ASN A 207 12.96 23.43 -10.29
N ILE A 208 13.26 23.40 -11.59
CA ILE A 208 14.61 23.08 -12.11
C ILE A 208 15.67 24.06 -11.63
N GLU A 209 15.35 25.35 -11.58
CA GLU A 209 16.31 26.36 -11.14
C GLU A 209 16.65 26.19 -9.66
N LYS A 210 15.64 25.91 -8.85
CA LYS A 210 15.85 25.58 -7.43
C LYS A 210 16.63 24.27 -7.26
N LEU A 211 16.32 23.24 -8.06
CA LEU A 211 17.07 22.00 -8.04
C LEU A 211 18.57 22.23 -8.31
N LYS A 212 18.89 23.00 -9.34
CA LYS A 212 20.29 23.34 -9.67
C LYS A 212 21.01 24.12 -8.55
N GLU A 213 20.29 24.96 -7.81
CA GLU A 213 20.84 25.73 -6.70
C GLU A 213 21.24 24.83 -5.50
N ILE A 214 20.49 23.76 -5.26
CA ILE A 214 20.70 22.90 -4.07
C ILE A 214 21.55 21.66 -4.34
N VAL A 215 21.70 21.22 -5.60
CA VAL A 215 22.61 20.11 -5.94
C VAL A 215 24.04 20.54 -5.66
N ASN A 216 24.75 19.73 -4.86
CA ASN A 216 26.13 19.99 -4.45
C ASN A 216 26.93 18.69 -4.30
N GLU A 217 28.18 18.79 -3.89
CA GLU A 217 29.07 17.63 -3.72
C GLU A 217 28.59 16.62 -2.67
N ASN A 218 27.76 17.03 -1.72
CA ASN A 218 27.20 16.16 -0.70
C ASN A 218 25.92 15.45 -1.16
N THR A 219 25.39 15.79 -2.33
CA THR A 219 24.18 15.17 -2.85
C THR A 219 24.45 13.71 -3.23
N ALA A 220 23.72 12.82 -2.56
CA ALA A 220 23.76 11.38 -2.81
C ALA A 220 22.77 10.96 -3.91
N GLY A 221 21.65 11.67 -4.05
CA GLY A 221 20.64 11.38 -5.05
C GLY A 221 19.38 12.23 -4.92
N LEU A 222 18.49 12.06 -5.90
CA LEU A 222 17.15 12.64 -5.92
C LEU A 222 16.12 11.51 -5.80
N MET A 223 15.17 11.65 -4.90
CA MET A 223 14.05 10.72 -4.74
C MET A 223 12.78 11.32 -5.33
N LEU A 224 12.48 10.94 -6.57
CA LEU A 224 11.39 11.48 -7.37
C LEU A 224 10.33 10.41 -7.66
N THR A 225 9.07 10.77 -7.55
CA THR A 225 7.95 9.97 -8.04
C THR A 225 7.43 10.56 -9.36
N ASN A 226 7.36 9.75 -10.41
CA ASN A 226 6.87 10.16 -11.72
C ASN A 226 5.86 9.15 -12.29
N PRO A 227 4.57 9.50 -12.47
CA PRO A 227 3.98 10.81 -12.17
C PRO A 227 4.01 11.15 -10.68
N ASN A 228 4.00 12.44 -10.35
CA ASN A 228 4.04 12.92 -8.97
C ASN A 228 2.71 12.67 -8.22
N THR A 229 2.63 13.05 -6.96
CA THR A 229 1.43 12.86 -6.11
C THR A 229 0.18 13.56 -6.68
N GLY A 230 0.34 14.63 -7.44
CA GLY A 230 -0.74 15.30 -8.16
C GLY A 230 -1.16 14.63 -9.48
N GLY A 231 -0.49 13.55 -9.88
CA GLY A 231 -0.73 12.83 -11.14
C GLY A 231 -0.11 13.51 -12.36
N LEU A 232 0.85 14.43 -12.16
CA LEU A 232 1.54 15.15 -13.20
C LEU A 232 2.86 14.47 -13.55
N PHE A 233 3.14 14.31 -14.83
CA PHE A 233 4.44 13.84 -15.31
C PHE A 233 5.43 15.00 -15.36
N GLU A 234 6.67 14.75 -14.93
CA GLU A 234 7.76 15.71 -15.04
C GLU A 234 8.15 15.90 -16.50
N GLU A 235 7.83 17.07 -17.05
CA GLU A 235 8.15 17.41 -18.45
C GLU A 235 9.66 17.49 -18.68
N GLU A 236 10.41 17.96 -17.68
CA GLU A 236 11.85 18.15 -17.72
C GLU A 236 12.64 16.95 -17.17
N ILE A 237 12.05 15.74 -17.17
CA ILE A 237 12.66 14.55 -16.55
C ILE A 237 14.07 14.24 -17.12
N LEU A 238 14.30 14.51 -18.40
CA LEU A 238 15.62 14.32 -19.03
C LEU A 238 16.66 15.32 -18.48
N THR A 239 16.26 16.56 -18.24
CA THR A 239 17.12 17.59 -17.62
C THR A 239 17.41 17.24 -16.16
N ILE A 240 16.42 16.72 -15.44
CA ILE A 240 16.58 16.31 -14.04
C ILE A 240 17.53 15.11 -13.90
N SER A 241 17.56 14.21 -14.88
CA SER A 241 18.36 12.98 -14.84
C SER A 241 19.82 13.15 -15.29
N GLN A 242 20.18 14.29 -15.84
CA GLN A 242 21.55 14.66 -16.27
C GLN A 242 22.36 15.31 -15.15
#